data_f40989c0425b81ecdae0dc50b2987e16
#
_entry.id   f40989c0425b81ecdae0dc50b2987e16
#
_cell.length_a   1.000
_cell.length_b   1.000
_cell.length_c   1.000
_cell.angle_alpha   90.00
_cell.angle_beta   90.00
_cell.angle_gamma   90.00
#
_symmetry.space_group_name_H-M   'P 1'
#
loop_
_entity.id
_entity.type
_entity.pdbx_description
1 polymer ?
#
loop_
_entity_poly.entity_id
_entity_poly.type
_entity_poly.pdbx_seq_one_letter_code
_entity_poly.pdbx_strand_id
1 'polypeptide(L)'
;IVVAPCSPFSVSRDLMREAAVLARQYGVSLHTHLAENVNDIAYSREKFGMTPAEYAEDLGWVGHDVWHAHCVQLDQHGIELFARTGTGVAHCPCSNMRLASGIAPVRKMRDHGVPVGLGVDGSASNDGASMIGEVRQALLLQRVGFGPDAMTAREALEIATLGGAKVLNRNDIGALAPGMVADFVAFDLGHVAYAGGHHDPLAALVFCTPTQVHTSVINGRVVVKDGQLATVDLPRVLERHNQLAHQLVSGA
;
A
#
# COMPACT_ATOMS: atom_id res chain seq x y z
N ILE A 1 2.25 3.75 16.21
CA ILE A 1 0.81 4.06 16.35
C ILE A 1 0.46 5.08 15.28
N VAL A 2 -0.76 4.97 14.73
CA VAL A 2 -1.29 5.88 13.70
C VAL A 2 -2.74 6.19 14.07
N VAL A 3 -3.16 7.45 13.94
CA VAL A 3 -4.56 7.85 14.04
C VAL A 3 -5.19 7.71 12.66
N ALA A 4 -6.21 6.84 12.53
CA ALA A 4 -6.70 6.40 11.24
C ALA A 4 -8.24 6.34 11.15
N PRO A 5 -8.96 7.46 11.15
CA PRO A 5 -10.37 7.48 10.77
C PRO A 5 -10.52 6.94 9.33
N CYS A 6 -11.60 6.21 9.08
CA CYS A 6 -11.74 5.42 7.85
C CYS A 6 -11.62 6.28 6.59
N SER A 7 -12.45 7.32 6.45
CA SER A 7 -12.44 8.19 5.26
C SER A 7 -13.15 9.52 5.55
N PRO A 8 -12.85 10.59 4.80
CA PRO A 8 -13.49 11.89 4.98
C PRO A 8 -15.02 11.90 4.76
N PHE A 9 -15.56 10.89 4.08
CA PHE A 9 -17.02 10.77 3.85
C PHE A 9 -17.72 9.85 4.84
N SER A 10 -16.98 9.07 5.64
CA SER A 10 -17.54 8.14 6.64
C SER A 10 -17.51 8.68 8.07
N VAL A 11 -16.85 9.81 8.29
CA VAL A 11 -16.73 10.47 9.61
C VAL A 11 -17.02 11.97 9.50
N SER A 12 -17.32 12.62 10.63
CA SER A 12 -17.60 14.05 10.62
C SER A 12 -16.34 14.90 10.39
N ARG A 13 -16.56 16.12 9.88
CA ARG A 13 -15.49 17.11 9.68
C ARG A 13 -14.74 17.41 10.99
N ASP A 14 -15.46 17.50 12.09
CA ASP A 14 -14.88 17.79 13.41
C ASP A 14 -14.00 16.62 13.87
N LEU A 15 -14.46 15.37 13.70
CA LEU A 15 -13.65 14.20 14.00
C LEU A 15 -12.33 14.20 13.22
N MET A 16 -12.37 14.53 11.93
CA MET A 16 -11.15 14.62 11.12
C MET A 16 -10.18 15.67 11.65
N ARG A 17 -10.69 16.87 12.00
CA ARG A 17 -9.86 17.95 12.56
C ARG A 17 -9.27 17.59 13.92
N GLU A 18 -10.10 17.08 14.81
CA GLU A 18 -9.66 16.68 16.16
C GLU A 18 -8.66 15.51 16.09
N ALA A 19 -8.86 14.56 15.17
CA ALA A 19 -7.93 13.46 14.92
C ALA A 19 -6.55 13.98 14.47
N ALA A 20 -6.50 14.99 13.59
CA ALA A 20 -5.25 15.61 13.18
C ALA A 20 -4.53 16.33 14.33
N VAL A 21 -5.27 17.04 15.17
CA VAL A 21 -4.73 17.68 16.38
C VAL A 21 -4.19 16.64 17.35
N LEU A 22 -4.98 15.60 17.64
CA LEU A 22 -4.61 14.51 18.53
C LEU A 22 -3.31 13.80 18.08
N ALA A 23 -3.21 13.44 16.80
CA ALA A 23 -2.04 12.77 16.27
C ALA A 23 -0.77 13.60 16.48
N ARG A 24 -0.83 14.90 16.16
CA ARG A 24 0.31 15.82 16.31
C ARG A 24 0.65 16.09 17.78
N GLN A 25 -0.34 16.14 18.66
CA GLN A 25 -0.12 16.25 20.09
C GLN A 25 0.67 15.06 20.66
N TYR A 26 0.43 13.86 20.13
CA TYR A 26 1.14 12.63 20.53
C TYR A 26 2.35 12.29 19.65
N GLY A 27 2.66 13.10 18.64
CA GLY A 27 3.78 12.85 17.73
C GLY A 27 3.63 11.54 16.94
N VAL A 28 2.38 11.18 16.58
CA VAL A 28 2.07 9.99 15.76
C VAL A 28 1.53 10.39 14.39
N SER A 29 1.61 9.47 13.44
CA SER A 29 1.18 9.72 12.07
C SER A 29 -0.33 9.64 11.88
N LEU A 30 -0.79 10.16 10.74
CA LEU A 30 -2.18 10.18 10.28
C LEU A 30 -2.36 9.33 9.02
N HIS A 31 -3.44 8.59 8.95
CA HIS A 31 -3.81 7.79 7.79
C HIS A 31 -5.32 7.80 7.56
N THR A 32 -5.75 7.90 6.29
CA THR A 32 -7.13 7.71 5.89
C THR A 32 -7.22 7.30 4.41
N HIS A 33 -8.39 6.85 3.96
CA HIS A 33 -8.67 6.63 2.53
C HIS A 33 -9.04 7.96 1.87
N LEU A 34 -8.55 8.22 0.67
CA LEU A 34 -8.82 9.49 -0.02
C LEU A 34 -8.88 9.30 -1.54
N ALA A 35 -9.86 9.92 -2.18
CA ALA A 35 -9.99 9.95 -3.63
C ALA A 35 -9.87 8.56 -4.27
N GLU A 36 -10.52 7.57 -3.66
CA GLU A 36 -10.46 6.19 -4.14
C GLU A 36 -11.25 6.01 -5.43
N ASN A 37 -12.46 6.56 -5.48
CA ASN A 37 -13.35 6.39 -6.61
C ASN A 37 -14.08 7.71 -6.98
N VAL A 38 -14.84 7.67 -8.09
CA VAL A 38 -15.51 8.87 -8.59
C VAL A 38 -16.58 9.41 -7.65
N ASN A 39 -17.15 8.56 -6.79
CA ASN A 39 -18.16 8.99 -5.82
C ASN A 39 -17.53 9.86 -4.72
N ASP A 40 -16.25 9.63 -4.38
CA ASP A 40 -15.52 10.45 -3.41
C ASP A 40 -15.38 11.89 -3.92
N ILE A 41 -15.12 12.04 -5.22
CA ILE A 41 -15.04 13.36 -5.86
C ILE A 41 -16.39 14.07 -5.84
N ALA A 42 -17.46 13.35 -6.24
CA ALA A 42 -18.81 13.88 -6.26
C ALA A 42 -19.26 14.32 -4.87
N TYR A 43 -19.06 13.44 -3.87
CA TYR A 43 -19.40 13.73 -2.47
C TYR A 43 -18.65 14.95 -1.92
N SER A 44 -17.33 15.01 -2.12
CA SER A 44 -16.50 16.09 -1.62
C SER A 44 -16.92 17.45 -2.20
N ARG A 45 -17.20 17.49 -3.50
CA ARG A 45 -17.68 18.69 -4.19
C ARG A 45 -19.08 19.11 -3.74
N GLU A 46 -20.01 18.15 -3.62
CA GLU A 46 -21.39 18.42 -3.19
C GLU A 46 -21.45 18.93 -1.75
N LYS A 47 -20.72 18.28 -0.83
CA LYS A 47 -20.80 18.59 0.60
C LYS A 47 -19.92 19.75 1.03
N PHE A 48 -18.77 19.95 0.40
CA PHE A 48 -17.75 20.89 0.87
C PHE A 48 -17.36 21.93 -0.19
N GLY A 49 -17.77 21.77 -1.44
CA GLY A 49 -17.36 22.63 -2.55
C GLY A 49 -15.89 22.46 -2.96
N MET A 50 -15.23 21.39 -2.51
CA MET A 50 -13.80 21.16 -2.62
C MET A 50 -13.52 19.82 -3.32
N THR A 51 -12.35 19.69 -3.94
CA THR A 51 -11.81 18.36 -4.28
C THR A 51 -11.39 17.60 -3.01
N PRO A 52 -11.22 16.27 -3.04
CA PRO A 52 -10.72 15.54 -1.88
C PRO A 52 -9.37 16.05 -1.35
N ALA A 53 -8.46 16.48 -2.23
CA ALA A 53 -7.15 17.01 -1.82
C ALA A 53 -7.29 18.39 -1.13
N GLU A 54 -8.11 19.29 -1.66
CA GLU A 54 -8.40 20.58 -1.03
C GLU A 54 -9.08 20.39 0.32
N TYR A 55 -10.00 19.42 0.43
CA TYR A 55 -10.65 19.10 1.68
C TYR A 55 -9.67 18.50 2.71
N ALA A 56 -8.75 17.64 2.28
CA ALA A 56 -7.70 17.14 3.15
C ALA A 56 -6.81 18.29 3.67
N GLU A 57 -6.45 19.26 2.83
CA GLU A 57 -5.68 20.45 3.24
C GLU A 57 -6.46 21.30 4.26
N ASP A 58 -7.75 21.58 4.02
CA ASP A 58 -8.62 22.34 4.94
C ASP A 58 -8.74 21.68 6.33
N LEU A 59 -8.69 20.35 6.36
CA LEU A 59 -8.75 19.57 7.61
C LEU A 59 -7.41 19.44 8.33
N GLY A 60 -6.30 19.90 7.72
CA GLY A 60 -4.95 19.71 8.24
C GLY A 60 -4.42 18.30 8.01
N TRP A 61 -4.97 17.57 7.02
CA TRP A 61 -4.59 16.20 6.65
C TRP A 61 -3.58 16.16 5.50
N VAL A 62 -2.59 17.05 5.56
CA VAL A 62 -1.42 17.08 4.68
C VAL A 62 -0.17 17.30 5.51
N GLY A 63 0.96 16.74 5.06
CA GLY A 63 2.25 16.82 5.76
C GLY A 63 3.03 15.53 5.67
N HIS A 64 4.29 15.57 6.08
CA HIS A 64 5.18 14.39 6.12
C HIS A 64 4.75 13.34 7.15
N ASP A 65 3.88 13.71 8.08
CA ASP A 65 3.26 12.86 9.10
C ASP A 65 1.95 12.20 8.63
N VAL A 66 1.56 12.43 7.36
CA VAL A 66 0.28 12.00 6.79
C VAL A 66 0.48 11.13 5.56
N TRP A 67 -0.30 10.07 5.42
CA TRP A 67 -0.45 9.37 4.15
C TRP A 67 -1.90 8.95 3.89
N HIS A 68 -2.26 8.88 2.62
CA HIS A 68 -3.59 8.48 2.16
C HIS A 68 -3.53 7.17 1.37
N ALA A 69 -4.50 6.28 1.61
CA ALA A 69 -4.67 5.10 0.78
C ALA A 69 -5.35 5.45 -0.55
N HIS A 70 -5.06 4.67 -1.56
CA HIS A 70 -5.62 4.66 -2.93
C HIS A 70 -5.21 5.85 -3.79
N CYS A 71 -5.77 7.03 -3.55
CA CYS A 71 -5.53 8.26 -4.34
C CYS A 71 -5.68 8.05 -5.87
N VAL A 72 -6.62 7.17 -6.28
CA VAL A 72 -6.86 6.80 -7.69
C VAL A 72 -7.32 8.01 -8.49
N GLN A 73 -8.21 8.81 -7.89
CA GLN A 73 -8.83 9.98 -8.50
C GLN A 73 -8.14 11.29 -8.09
N LEU A 74 -6.90 11.22 -7.60
CA LEU A 74 -6.15 12.42 -7.20
C LEU A 74 -5.83 13.26 -8.46
N ASP A 75 -6.26 14.52 -8.45
CA ASP A 75 -6.04 15.44 -9.55
C ASP A 75 -4.62 16.06 -9.55
N GLN A 76 -4.31 16.85 -10.56
CA GLN A 76 -3.00 17.48 -10.68
C GLN A 76 -2.68 18.38 -9.48
N HIS A 77 -3.67 19.17 -9.02
CA HIS A 77 -3.50 20.04 -7.86
C HIS A 77 -3.18 19.23 -6.59
N GLY A 78 -3.89 18.12 -6.37
CA GLY A 78 -3.63 17.21 -5.25
C GLY A 78 -2.24 16.57 -5.30
N ILE A 79 -1.76 16.19 -6.50
CA ILE A 79 -0.41 15.66 -6.67
C ILE A 79 0.64 16.71 -6.30
N GLU A 80 0.49 17.94 -6.78
CA GLU A 80 1.39 19.06 -6.47
C GLU A 80 1.35 19.43 -4.98
N LEU A 81 0.17 19.41 -4.37
CA LEU A 81 -0.01 19.62 -2.94
C LEU A 81 0.73 18.55 -2.12
N PHE A 82 0.56 17.28 -2.44
CA PHE A 82 1.21 16.18 -1.73
C PHE A 82 2.73 16.20 -1.91
N ALA A 83 3.21 16.52 -3.10
CA ALA A 83 4.63 16.71 -3.35
C ALA A 83 5.23 17.82 -2.49
N ARG A 84 4.56 18.98 -2.43
CA ARG A 84 5.01 20.16 -1.66
C ARG A 84 4.99 19.94 -0.16
N THR A 85 4.01 19.22 0.35
CA THR A 85 3.80 18.97 1.77
C THR A 85 4.52 17.72 2.28
N GLY A 86 4.98 16.85 1.39
CA GLY A 86 5.56 15.55 1.74
C GLY A 86 4.53 14.50 2.15
N THR A 87 3.25 14.73 1.82
CA THR A 87 2.15 13.79 2.09
C THR A 87 2.34 12.51 1.30
N GLY A 88 2.26 11.37 1.97
CA GLY A 88 2.46 10.05 1.36
C GLY A 88 1.19 9.46 0.73
N VAL A 89 1.40 8.48 -0.15
CA VAL A 89 0.34 7.69 -0.76
C VAL A 89 0.65 6.20 -0.59
N ALA A 90 -0.32 5.44 -0.05
CA ALA A 90 -0.30 3.97 -0.03
C ALA A 90 -1.12 3.46 -1.23
N HIS A 91 -0.43 3.06 -2.30
CA HIS A 91 -1.07 2.52 -3.50
C HIS A 91 -1.49 1.08 -3.28
N CYS A 92 -2.76 0.74 -3.55
CA CYS A 92 -3.36 -0.57 -3.34
C CYS A 92 -3.89 -1.13 -4.69
N PRO A 93 -3.01 -1.56 -5.61
CA PRO A 93 -3.41 -1.86 -6.99
C PRO A 93 -4.43 -3.00 -7.09
N CYS A 94 -4.27 -4.10 -6.35
CA CYS A 94 -5.23 -5.21 -6.41
C CYS A 94 -6.62 -4.80 -5.92
N SER A 95 -6.70 -4.08 -4.80
CA SER A 95 -7.95 -3.55 -4.26
C SER A 95 -8.61 -2.60 -5.26
N ASN A 96 -7.86 -1.65 -5.82
CA ASN A 96 -8.37 -0.71 -6.81
C ASN A 96 -8.96 -1.40 -8.05
N MET A 97 -8.34 -2.49 -8.51
CA MET A 97 -8.87 -3.31 -9.61
C MET A 97 -10.13 -4.06 -9.20
N ARG A 98 -10.11 -4.71 -8.03
CA ARG A 98 -11.25 -5.50 -7.54
C ARG A 98 -12.49 -4.65 -7.35
N LEU A 99 -12.34 -3.43 -6.84
CA LEU A 99 -13.42 -2.48 -6.60
C LEU A 99 -13.75 -1.59 -7.81
N ALA A 100 -13.04 -1.79 -8.92
CA ALA A 100 -13.17 -0.98 -10.14
C ALA A 100 -12.96 0.53 -9.91
N SER A 101 -12.11 0.89 -8.93
CA SER A 101 -11.80 2.29 -8.60
C SER A 101 -11.02 3.00 -9.71
N GLY A 102 -10.22 2.25 -10.47
CA GLY A 102 -9.43 2.76 -11.59
C GLY A 102 -7.91 2.56 -11.42
N ILE A 103 -7.12 3.30 -12.20
CA ILE A 103 -5.66 3.26 -12.17
C ILE A 103 -5.13 4.53 -11.53
N ALA A 104 -4.55 4.42 -10.34
CA ALA A 104 -3.92 5.56 -9.67
C ALA A 104 -2.73 6.10 -10.50
N PRO A 105 -2.55 7.42 -10.62
CA PRO A 105 -1.50 8.04 -11.43
C PRO A 105 -0.12 8.00 -10.73
N VAL A 106 0.34 6.80 -10.35
CA VAL A 106 1.56 6.60 -9.54
C VAL A 106 2.79 7.12 -10.25
N ARG A 107 2.91 6.92 -11.57
CA ARG A 107 4.02 7.48 -12.36
C ARG A 107 4.11 8.99 -12.18
N LYS A 108 2.97 9.67 -12.36
CA LYS A 108 2.88 11.12 -12.21
C LYS A 108 3.17 11.61 -10.78
N MET A 109 2.66 10.89 -9.77
CA MET A 109 2.98 11.18 -8.37
C MET A 109 4.49 11.10 -8.11
N ARG A 110 5.14 10.04 -8.58
CA ARG A 110 6.59 9.86 -8.41
C ARG A 110 7.40 10.93 -9.14
N ASP A 111 7.00 11.31 -10.35
CA ASP A 111 7.67 12.36 -11.12
C ASP A 111 7.61 13.72 -10.43
N HIS A 112 6.57 13.98 -9.64
CA HIS A 112 6.43 15.19 -8.83
C HIS A 112 7.07 15.06 -7.43
N GLY A 113 7.61 13.89 -7.07
CA GLY A 113 8.28 13.67 -5.79
C GLY A 113 7.37 13.29 -4.62
N VAL A 114 6.09 12.94 -4.89
CA VAL A 114 5.18 12.41 -3.87
C VAL A 114 5.75 11.09 -3.32
N PRO A 115 5.85 10.91 -1.99
CA PRO A 115 6.19 9.62 -1.40
C PRO A 115 5.11 8.59 -1.71
N VAL A 116 5.48 7.50 -2.39
CA VAL A 116 4.54 6.40 -2.71
C VAL A 116 5.08 5.10 -2.14
N GLY A 117 4.23 4.39 -1.39
CA GLY A 117 4.41 3.02 -0.94
C GLY A 117 3.31 2.11 -1.48
N LEU A 118 3.39 0.81 -1.18
CA LEU A 118 2.34 -0.17 -1.50
C LEU A 118 1.59 -0.60 -0.24
N GLY A 119 0.30 -0.91 -0.42
CA GLY A 119 -0.55 -1.54 0.58
C GLY A 119 -1.36 -2.67 -0.05
N VAL A 120 -1.68 -3.69 0.74
CA VAL A 120 -2.54 -4.81 0.30
C VAL A 120 -4.02 -4.52 0.51
N ASP A 121 -4.34 -3.52 1.33
CA ASP A 121 -5.71 -3.20 1.77
C ASP A 121 -6.37 -4.33 2.60
N GLY A 122 -7.66 -4.25 2.83
CA GLY A 122 -8.42 -5.26 3.57
C GLY A 122 -8.68 -6.53 2.76
N SER A 123 -8.84 -7.66 3.44
CA SER A 123 -9.08 -8.97 2.81
C SER A 123 -10.38 -9.03 2.01
N ALA A 124 -11.35 -8.14 2.29
CA ALA A 124 -12.60 -8.05 1.54
C ALA A 124 -12.41 -7.52 0.11
N SER A 125 -11.36 -6.72 -0.11
CA SER A 125 -11.02 -6.14 -1.42
C SER A 125 -9.74 -6.72 -2.03
N ASN A 126 -8.99 -7.54 -1.28
CA ASN A 126 -7.78 -8.22 -1.74
C ASN A 126 -7.62 -9.59 -1.07
N ASP A 127 -8.25 -10.60 -1.63
CA ASP A 127 -8.28 -11.96 -1.09
C ASP A 127 -6.88 -12.60 -0.96
N GLY A 128 -5.95 -12.21 -1.84
CA GLY A 128 -4.61 -12.78 -1.89
C GLY A 128 -3.63 -12.18 -0.88
N ALA A 129 -3.84 -10.95 -0.44
CA ALA A 129 -2.98 -10.19 0.48
C ALA A 129 -1.46 -10.39 0.25
N SER A 130 -1.05 -10.49 -1.03
CA SER A 130 0.31 -10.81 -1.44
C SER A 130 1.07 -9.55 -1.83
N MET A 131 2.05 -9.12 -1.01
CA MET A 131 2.84 -7.92 -1.31
C MET A 131 3.62 -8.04 -2.63
N ILE A 132 4.18 -9.20 -2.97
CA ILE A 132 4.84 -9.39 -4.27
C ILE A 132 3.82 -9.37 -5.42
N GLY A 133 2.60 -9.80 -5.18
CA GLY A 133 1.47 -9.61 -6.09
C GLY A 133 1.17 -8.12 -6.32
N GLU A 134 1.14 -7.30 -5.26
CA GLU A 134 0.97 -5.84 -5.38
C GLU A 134 2.10 -5.19 -6.19
N VAL A 135 3.35 -5.59 -5.98
CA VAL A 135 4.50 -5.11 -6.78
C VAL A 135 4.28 -5.35 -8.27
N ARG A 136 3.87 -6.58 -8.64
CA ARG A 136 3.57 -6.93 -10.02
C ARG A 136 2.42 -6.09 -10.59
N GLN A 137 1.32 -5.97 -9.85
CA GLN A 137 0.14 -5.24 -10.33
C GLN A 137 0.41 -3.73 -10.41
N ALA A 138 1.15 -3.16 -9.48
CA ALA A 138 1.57 -1.77 -9.55
C ALA A 138 2.31 -1.48 -10.86
N LEU A 139 3.28 -2.34 -11.24
CA LEU A 139 4.00 -2.21 -12.51
C LEU A 139 3.08 -2.32 -13.72
N LEU A 140 2.26 -3.39 -13.77
CA LEU A 140 1.43 -3.68 -14.94
C LEU A 140 0.36 -2.61 -15.16
N LEU A 141 -0.27 -2.11 -14.10
CA LEU A 141 -1.27 -1.03 -14.19
C LEU A 141 -0.66 0.28 -14.68
N GLN A 142 0.54 0.66 -14.22
CA GLN A 142 1.18 1.85 -14.74
C GLN A 142 1.51 1.70 -16.22
N ARG A 143 1.97 0.54 -16.67
CA ARG A 143 2.25 0.30 -18.09
C ARG A 143 0.99 0.34 -18.96
N VAL A 144 -0.09 -0.28 -18.54
CA VAL A 144 -1.33 -0.27 -19.33
C VAL A 144 -1.99 1.12 -19.34
N GLY A 145 -1.86 1.88 -18.27
CA GLY A 145 -2.47 3.21 -18.16
C GLY A 145 -1.64 4.34 -18.78
N PHE A 146 -0.29 4.22 -18.77
CA PHE A 146 0.59 5.37 -19.07
C PHE A 146 1.74 5.04 -20.04
N GLY A 147 1.80 3.83 -20.57
CA GLY A 147 2.78 3.41 -21.57
C GLY A 147 3.83 2.40 -21.05
N PRO A 148 4.56 1.74 -21.97
CA PRO A 148 5.44 0.61 -21.63
C PRO A 148 6.59 0.97 -20.70
N ASP A 149 7.01 2.23 -20.70
CA ASP A 149 8.13 2.73 -19.89
C ASP A 149 7.68 3.38 -18.57
N ALA A 150 6.39 3.38 -18.27
CA ALA A 150 5.82 4.06 -17.11
C ALA A 150 6.34 3.52 -15.77
N MET A 151 6.76 2.25 -15.71
CA MET A 151 7.34 1.66 -14.50
C MET A 151 8.28 0.50 -14.84
N THR A 152 9.43 0.44 -14.20
CA THR A 152 10.37 -0.68 -14.24
C THR A 152 10.15 -1.63 -13.06
N ALA A 153 10.67 -2.88 -13.17
CA ALA A 153 10.63 -3.84 -12.08
C ALA A 153 11.35 -3.32 -10.81
N ARG A 154 12.47 -2.63 -10.99
CA ARG A 154 13.20 -1.97 -9.90
C ARG A 154 12.34 -0.93 -9.19
N GLU A 155 11.72 -0.03 -9.91
CA GLU A 155 10.86 1.01 -9.33
C GLU A 155 9.67 0.42 -8.58
N ALA A 156 9.08 -0.68 -9.08
CA ALA A 156 7.98 -1.36 -8.40
C ALA A 156 8.44 -1.99 -7.06
N LEU A 157 9.65 -2.56 -7.01
CA LEU A 157 10.24 -3.07 -5.76
C LEU A 157 10.65 -1.93 -4.81
N GLU A 158 11.14 -0.81 -5.33
CA GLU A 158 11.49 0.36 -4.52
C GLU A 158 10.27 0.96 -3.81
N ILE A 159 9.11 1.08 -4.48
CA ILE A 159 7.90 1.57 -3.80
C ILE A 159 7.38 0.59 -2.75
N ALA A 160 7.62 -0.71 -2.90
CA ALA A 160 7.28 -1.72 -1.89
C ALA A 160 8.21 -1.76 -0.68
N THR A 161 9.38 -1.15 -0.76
CA THR A 161 10.44 -1.18 0.27
C THR A 161 10.77 0.23 0.77
N LEU A 162 11.64 0.93 0.09
CA LEU A 162 12.04 2.31 0.42
C LEU A 162 10.85 3.28 0.39
N GLY A 163 9.94 3.11 -0.58
CA GLY A 163 8.72 3.90 -0.67
C GLY A 163 7.82 3.71 0.55
N GLY A 164 7.59 2.45 0.94
CA GLY A 164 6.84 2.13 2.16
C GLY A 164 7.46 2.72 3.42
N ALA A 165 8.79 2.61 3.57
CA ALA A 165 9.52 3.22 4.68
C ALA A 165 9.31 4.74 4.73
N LYS A 166 9.42 5.41 3.58
CA LYS A 166 9.22 6.85 3.46
C LYS A 166 7.78 7.27 3.81
N VAL A 167 6.78 6.54 3.32
CA VAL A 167 5.36 6.77 3.64
C VAL A 167 5.09 6.63 5.14
N LEU A 168 5.71 5.65 5.79
CA LEU A 168 5.60 5.42 7.23
C LEU A 168 6.46 6.40 8.07
N ASN A 169 7.16 7.32 7.44
CA ASN A 169 8.10 8.26 8.07
C ASN A 169 9.16 7.53 8.93
N ARG A 170 9.71 6.43 8.38
CA ARG A 170 10.74 5.61 9.01
C ARG A 170 12.02 5.60 8.19
N ASN A 171 13.16 5.70 8.86
CA ASN A 171 14.50 5.71 8.28
C ASN A 171 15.35 4.50 8.66
N ASP A 172 14.77 3.57 9.42
CA ASP A 172 15.41 2.39 9.96
C ASP A 172 14.98 1.08 9.29
N ILE A 173 14.07 1.16 8.29
CA ILE A 173 13.57 0.03 7.48
C ILE A 173 13.63 0.33 5.97
N GLY A 174 13.30 -0.65 5.14
CA GLY A 174 13.20 -0.51 3.68
C GLY A 174 14.47 -0.85 2.92
N ALA A 175 15.61 -1.01 3.59
CA ALA A 175 16.87 -1.44 3.00
C ALA A 175 17.68 -2.34 3.95
N LEU A 176 18.58 -3.13 3.40
CA LEU A 176 19.55 -3.90 4.16
C LEU A 176 20.86 -3.12 4.26
N ALA A 177 21.12 -2.55 5.44
CA ALA A 177 22.35 -1.81 5.72
C ALA A 177 22.71 -1.93 7.21
N PRO A 178 23.97 -1.73 7.59
CA PRO A 178 24.37 -1.67 8.99
C PRO A 178 23.59 -0.59 9.76
N GLY A 179 23.06 -0.94 10.92
CA GLY A 179 22.26 -0.05 11.77
C GLY A 179 20.76 -0.01 11.43
N MET A 180 20.32 -0.63 10.34
CA MET A 180 18.91 -0.79 10.00
C MET A 180 18.29 -1.99 10.73
N VAL A 181 16.96 -1.99 10.86
CA VAL A 181 16.21 -3.14 11.37
C VAL A 181 16.42 -4.33 10.45
N ALA A 182 16.62 -5.50 11.03
CA ALA A 182 16.80 -6.74 10.27
C ALA A 182 15.47 -7.28 9.77
N ASP A 183 14.90 -6.57 8.77
CA ASP A 183 13.69 -6.93 8.05
C ASP A 183 14.05 -7.31 6.61
N PHE A 184 13.86 -8.57 6.24
CA PHE A 184 14.09 -9.00 4.87
C PHE A 184 13.27 -10.22 4.49
N VAL A 185 13.10 -10.39 3.17
CA VAL A 185 12.54 -11.59 2.55
C VAL A 185 13.51 -12.14 1.53
N ALA A 186 13.55 -13.48 1.39
CA ALA A 186 14.29 -14.17 0.34
C ALA A 186 13.33 -15.06 -0.45
N PHE A 187 13.50 -15.07 -1.77
CA PHE A 187 12.78 -15.94 -2.69
C PHE A 187 13.74 -16.95 -3.29
N ASP A 188 13.27 -18.20 -3.45
CA ASP A 188 14.03 -19.24 -4.14
C ASP A 188 13.82 -19.11 -5.66
N LEU A 189 14.83 -18.60 -6.35
CA LEU A 189 14.82 -18.47 -7.81
C LEU A 189 15.09 -19.80 -8.53
N GLY A 190 15.42 -20.89 -7.82
CA GLY A 190 15.50 -22.23 -8.37
C GLY A 190 14.15 -22.85 -8.73
N HIS A 191 13.04 -22.23 -8.32
CA HIS A 191 11.69 -22.67 -8.65
C HIS A 191 11.42 -22.58 -10.16
N VAL A 192 10.68 -23.54 -10.72
CA VAL A 192 10.34 -23.61 -12.16
C VAL A 192 9.70 -22.32 -12.70
N ALA A 193 8.97 -21.59 -11.86
CA ALA A 193 8.36 -20.31 -12.23
C ALA A 193 9.37 -19.25 -12.70
N TYR A 194 10.64 -19.36 -12.31
CA TYR A 194 11.73 -18.44 -12.67
C TYR A 194 12.69 -19.02 -13.72
N ALA A 195 12.41 -20.20 -14.25
CA ALA A 195 13.28 -20.86 -15.25
C ALA A 195 13.48 -19.95 -16.47
N GLY A 196 14.75 -19.75 -16.85
CA GLY A 196 15.14 -18.84 -17.94
C GLY A 196 15.26 -17.34 -17.57
N GLY A 197 14.79 -16.94 -16.37
CA GLY A 197 14.82 -15.54 -15.92
C GLY A 197 16.03 -15.11 -15.10
N HIS A 198 16.98 -15.99 -14.82
CA HIS A 198 18.09 -15.75 -13.89
C HIS A 198 19.08 -14.67 -14.32
N HIS A 199 19.07 -14.28 -15.59
CA HIS A 199 19.90 -13.18 -16.11
C HIS A 199 19.48 -11.81 -15.60
N ASP A 200 18.20 -11.65 -15.20
CA ASP A 200 17.68 -10.45 -14.52
C ASP A 200 16.75 -10.90 -13.35
N PRO A 201 17.31 -11.16 -12.18
CA PRO A 201 16.56 -11.65 -11.04
C PRO A 201 15.49 -10.67 -10.53
N LEU A 202 15.67 -9.34 -10.69
CA LEU A 202 14.66 -8.37 -10.32
C LEU A 202 13.44 -8.43 -11.25
N ALA A 203 13.70 -8.49 -12.56
CA ALA A 203 12.65 -8.66 -13.55
C ALA A 203 11.93 -10.01 -13.36
N ALA A 204 12.67 -11.10 -13.16
CA ALA A 204 12.10 -12.42 -12.90
C ALA A 204 11.15 -12.41 -11.69
N LEU A 205 11.58 -11.82 -10.58
CA LEU A 205 10.76 -11.73 -9.35
C LEU A 205 9.44 -10.99 -9.59
N VAL A 206 9.44 -9.94 -10.41
CA VAL A 206 8.24 -9.11 -10.65
C VAL A 206 7.37 -9.64 -11.78
N PHE A 207 7.97 -10.10 -12.90
CA PHE A 207 7.21 -10.49 -14.09
C PHE A 207 6.77 -11.96 -14.09
N CYS A 208 7.54 -12.85 -13.46
CA CYS A 208 7.14 -14.26 -13.35
C CYS A 208 6.00 -14.42 -12.34
N THR A 209 5.42 -15.62 -12.29
CA THR A 209 4.36 -15.92 -11.33
C THR A 209 4.87 -15.77 -9.91
N PRO A 210 4.21 -14.99 -9.05
CA PRO A 210 4.62 -14.85 -7.67
C PRO A 210 4.65 -16.19 -6.95
N THR A 211 5.75 -16.48 -6.26
CA THR A 211 5.92 -17.66 -5.43
C THR A 211 5.85 -17.33 -3.94
N GLN A 212 5.76 -18.33 -3.11
CA GLN A 212 5.85 -18.14 -1.68
C GLN A 212 7.26 -17.65 -1.29
N VAL A 213 7.32 -16.82 -0.25
CA VAL A 213 8.57 -16.41 0.37
C VAL A 213 9.27 -17.63 0.95
N HIS A 214 10.53 -17.87 0.58
CA HIS A 214 11.34 -18.95 1.14
C HIS A 214 11.75 -18.66 2.58
N THR A 215 12.23 -17.42 2.83
CA THR A 215 12.63 -16.98 4.17
C THR A 215 12.12 -15.58 4.42
N SER A 216 11.54 -15.34 5.59
CA SER A 216 11.19 -14.00 6.06
C SER A 216 11.71 -13.77 7.47
N VAL A 217 12.38 -12.64 7.66
CA VAL A 217 12.89 -12.18 8.95
C VAL A 217 12.27 -10.83 9.24
N ILE A 218 11.71 -10.65 10.43
CA ILE A 218 11.10 -9.41 10.89
C ILE A 218 11.70 -9.04 12.25
N ASN A 219 12.32 -7.88 12.33
CA ASN A 219 13.02 -7.39 13.51
C ASN A 219 14.02 -8.44 14.06
N GLY A 220 14.78 -9.07 13.15
CA GLY A 220 15.74 -10.12 13.48
C GLY A 220 15.14 -11.50 13.81
N ARG A 221 13.81 -11.63 13.86
CA ARG A 221 13.14 -12.89 14.15
C ARG A 221 12.71 -13.59 12.85
N VAL A 222 13.11 -14.85 12.70
CA VAL A 222 12.66 -15.71 11.60
C VAL A 222 11.18 -16.01 11.76
N VAL A 223 10.35 -15.58 10.79
CA VAL A 223 8.89 -15.80 10.79
C VAL A 223 8.47 -16.79 9.69
N VAL A 224 9.24 -16.88 8.61
CA VAL A 224 9.11 -17.92 7.58
C VAL A 224 10.47 -18.58 7.37
N LYS A 225 10.49 -19.89 7.30
CA LYS A 225 11.66 -20.69 6.99
C LYS A 225 11.27 -21.83 6.03
N ASP A 226 12.02 -21.98 4.96
CA ASP A 226 11.78 -23.00 3.92
C ASP A 226 10.32 -22.99 3.40
N GLY A 227 9.74 -21.78 3.25
CA GLY A 227 8.36 -21.58 2.82
C GLY A 227 7.29 -21.86 3.89
N GLN A 228 7.67 -22.19 5.12
CA GLN A 228 6.75 -22.53 6.20
C GLN A 228 6.75 -21.45 7.29
N LEU A 229 5.56 -21.12 7.82
CA LEU A 229 5.44 -20.24 8.97
C LEU A 229 6.06 -20.90 10.21
N ALA A 230 7.02 -20.21 10.84
CA ALA A 230 7.73 -20.69 12.03
C ALA A 230 7.06 -20.24 13.35
N THR A 231 6.04 -19.39 13.28
CA THR A 231 5.46 -18.71 14.45
C THR A 231 4.07 -19.20 14.83
N VAL A 232 3.40 -19.98 13.97
CA VAL A 232 2.04 -20.48 14.18
C VAL A 232 1.92 -21.93 13.70
N ASP A 233 1.00 -22.69 14.31
CA ASP A 233 0.52 -23.97 13.81
C ASP A 233 -0.47 -23.71 12.67
N LEU A 234 0.05 -23.58 11.44
CA LEU A 234 -0.75 -23.22 10.27
C LEU A 234 -1.89 -24.22 9.98
N PRO A 235 -1.70 -25.56 10.03
CA PRO A 235 -2.78 -26.51 9.83
C PRO A 235 -3.99 -26.26 10.73
N ARG A 236 -3.76 -26.05 12.01
CA ARG A 236 -4.83 -25.75 12.99
C ARG A 236 -5.53 -24.43 12.72
N VAL A 237 -4.76 -23.40 12.32
CA VAL A 237 -5.34 -22.10 11.96
C VAL A 237 -6.21 -22.23 10.72
N LEU A 238 -5.78 -22.93 9.68
CA LEU A 238 -6.52 -23.16 8.45
C LEU A 238 -7.81 -23.94 8.70
N GLU A 239 -7.76 -25.02 9.50
CA GLU A 239 -8.94 -25.78 9.87
C GLU A 239 -9.99 -24.89 10.54
N ARG A 240 -9.56 -24.12 11.55
CA ARG A 240 -10.46 -23.21 12.28
C ARG A 240 -11.01 -22.10 11.38
N HIS A 241 -10.16 -21.53 10.52
CA HIS A 241 -10.58 -20.49 9.57
C HIS A 241 -11.65 -21.00 8.62
N ASN A 242 -11.46 -22.20 8.04
CA ASN A 242 -12.44 -22.81 7.13
C ASN A 242 -13.78 -23.11 7.82
N GLN A 243 -13.75 -23.58 9.07
CA GLN A 243 -14.96 -23.78 9.87
C GLN A 243 -15.74 -22.48 10.07
N LEU A 244 -15.05 -21.41 10.48
CA LEU A 244 -15.66 -20.09 10.70
C LEU A 244 -16.18 -19.48 9.41
N ALA A 245 -15.44 -19.59 8.31
CA ALA A 245 -15.89 -19.12 7.00
C ALA A 245 -17.17 -19.85 6.55
N HIS A 246 -17.21 -21.16 6.74
CA HIS A 246 -18.41 -21.94 6.43
C HIS A 246 -19.61 -21.51 7.28
N GLN A 247 -19.43 -21.35 8.59
CA GLN A 247 -20.48 -20.87 9.48
C GLN A 247 -21.01 -19.50 9.07
N LEU A 248 -20.10 -18.57 8.73
CA LEU A 248 -20.47 -17.21 8.31
C LEU A 248 -21.32 -17.22 7.03
N VAL A 249 -20.97 -18.05 6.06
CA VAL A 249 -21.69 -18.12 4.77
C VAL A 249 -23.01 -18.89 4.89
N SER A 250 -23.04 -19.96 5.68
CA SER A 250 -24.26 -20.78 5.88
C SER A 250 -25.27 -20.17 6.85
N GLY A 251 -24.87 -19.15 7.61
CA GLY A 251 -25.75 -18.56 8.64
C GLY A 251 -25.95 -19.47 9.86
N ALA A 252 -25.06 -20.43 10.07
CA ALA A 252 -25.17 -21.45 11.14
C ALA A 252 -24.35 -21.06 12.38
#